data_a5f2383d329f275e53291ea969ce7df5
#
_entry.id   a5f2383d329f275e53291ea969ce7df5
#
_cell.length_a   1.000
_cell.length_b   1.000
_cell.length_c   1.000
_cell.angle_alpha   90.00
_cell.angle_beta   90.00
_cell.angle_gamma   90.00
#
_symmetry.space_group_name_H-M   'P 1'
#
loop_
_entity.id
_entity.type
_entity.pdbx_description
1 polymer ?
#
loop_
_entity_poly.entity_id
_entity_poly.type
_entity_poly.pdbx_seq_one_letter_code
_entity_poly.pdbx_strand_id
1 'polypeptide(L)'
;MNYFQFIRANGVMVVFGIMMTALSSFGQTFLLALYVPFLISDFSLSNSSVSSFYGIATIISASLLPKVGKLIDTVPIKPFTIATTFLFAISLLTFSLATVWWVIPISFLGLRLAGQGLYSHISITAMSRYFEENRGKAISLASLGHPLGQAILPAIILIVIGIIGWRESLWLNAGLVTLIVIIFTLFILKDKHLQPEGGEINVSPGVSKEKKIRQRDIIRSKEFWLLAPNVFFIPFATTGLFFYQISIVEFKGWSEGIIAIGLSAYAVAGSVSILTAGPLIDRYRAKTFFPWYLIPFFFAILGLWVIPNTWSMFVYMILMGLSVGFGSAILAALQVEFFGKKYLGSVRSIFTSMMVLSSAVGPALYGIILDAGWGWEMVFPINLVILVPIIIQSFRAMPRFTRAKWKFKYKRIKARWQIHPS
;
A
#
# COMPACT_ATOMS: atom_id res chain seq x y z
N MET A 1 -22.99 -16.29 -10.36
CA MET A 1 -22.43 -15.60 -11.56
C MET A 1 -20.93 -15.77 -11.57
N ASN A 2 -20.31 -16.18 -12.72
CA ASN A 2 -18.85 -16.23 -12.84
C ASN A 2 -18.25 -14.81 -13.09
N TYR A 3 -16.90 -14.68 -13.07
CA TYR A 3 -16.25 -13.37 -13.26
C TYR A 3 -16.58 -12.71 -14.61
N PHE A 4 -16.63 -13.50 -15.70
CA PHE A 4 -16.92 -12.97 -17.04
C PHE A 4 -18.36 -12.42 -17.14
N GLN A 5 -19.33 -13.17 -16.61
CA GLN A 5 -20.72 -12.72 -16.55
C GLN A 5 -20.87 -11.46 -15.69
N PHE A 6 -20.12 -11.40 -14.56
CA PHE A 6 -20.13 -10.22 -13.69
C PHE A 6 -19.60 -8.97 -14.39
N ILE A 7 -18.46 -9.09 -15.09
CA ILE A 7 -17.87 -7.97 -15.85
C ILE A 7 -18.82 -7.52 -16.96
N ARG A 8 -19.46 -8.46 -17.69
CA ARG A 8 -20.39 -8.13 -18.76
C ARG A 8 -21.63 -7.39 -18.25
N ALA A 9 -22.14 -7.75 -17.09
CA ALA A 9 -23.31 -7.13 -16.48
C ALA A 9 -22.98 -5.77 -15.82
N ASN A 10 -21.80 -5.62 -15.23
CA ASN A 10 -21.44 -4.50 -14.37
C ASN A 10 -20.18 -3.76 -14.85
N GLY A 11 -19.87 -3.82 -16.14
CA GLY A 11 -18.61 -3.34 -16.72
C GLY A 11 -18.28 -1.89 -16.37
N VAL A 12 -19.26 -0.99 -16.36
CA VAL A 12 -19.04 0.43 -16.01
C VAL A 12 -18.53 0.59 -14.58
N MET A 13 -19.15 -0.10 -13.62
CA MET A 13 -18.72 -0.04 -12.23
C MET A 13 -17.34 -0.71 -12.01
N VAL A 14 -17.09 -1.82 -12.70
CA VAL A 14 -15.79 -2.50 -12.65
C VAL A 14 -14.69 -1.59 -13.21
N VAL A 15 -14.92 -0.95 -14.35
CA VAL A 15 -13.98 0.02 -14.94
C VAL A 15 -13.77 1.22 -14.03
N PHE A 16 -14.84 1.75 -13.41
CA PHE A 16 -14.74 2.81 -12.41
C PHE A 16 -13.81 2.40 -11.25
N GLY A 17 -14.04 1.22 -10.69
CA GLY A 17 -13.22 0.70 -9.59
C GLY A 17 -11.74 0.53 -9.98
N ILE A 18 -11.47 -0.09 -11.14
CA ILE A 18 -10.11 -0.27 -11.67
C ILE A 18 -9.44 1.08 -11.94
N MET A 19 -10.15 2.00 -12.57
CA MET A 19 -9.65 3.35 -12.87
C MET A 19 -9.25 4.09 -11.59
N MET A 20 -10.11 4.11 -10.57
CA MET A 20 -9.82 4.81 -9.31
C MET A 20 -8.62 4.21 -8.58
N THR A 21 -8.46 2.88 -8.54
CA THR A 21 -7.30 2.24 -7.93
C THR A 21 -6.03 2.38 -8.78
N ALA A 22 -6.13 2.40 -10.10
CA ALA A 22 -4.99 2.68 -10.98
C ALA A 22 -4.49 4.11 -10.81
N LEU A 23 -5.39 5.09 -10.80
CA LEU A 23 -5.05 6.50 -10.61
C LEU A 23 -4.58 6.82 -9.19
N SER A 24 -4.90 5.97 -8.20
CA SER A 24 -4.32 6.10 -6.86
C SER A 24 -2.79 5.99 -6.86
N SER A 25 -2.22 5.42 -7.90
CA SER A 25 -0.77 5.28 -8.09
C SER A 25 -0.04 6.63 -8.08
N PHE A 26 -0.66 7.71 -8.53
CA PHE A 26 -0.05 9.06 -8.49
C PHE A 26 0.24 9.57 -7.06
N GLY A 27 -0.42 9.05 -6.04
CA GLY A 27 -0.11 9.32 -4.65
C GLY A 27 0.81 8.28 -4.01
N GLN A 28 1.22 7.25 -4.73
CA GLN A 28 2.07 6.17 -4.22
C GLN A 28 3.56 6.52 -4.32
N THR A 29 4.34 5.93 -3.43
CA THR A 29 5.79 6.18 -3.32
C THR A 29 6.52 5.96 -4.62
N PHE A 30 6.25 4.88 -5.33
CA PHE A 30 6.98 4.52 -6.55
C PHE A 30 6.83 5.53 -7.70
N LEU A 31 5.71 6.28 -7.77
CA LEU A 31 5.55 7.36 -8.75
C LEU A 31 6.10 8.69 -8.23
N LEU A 32 5.83 9.05 -6.97
CA LEU A 32 6.37 10.28 -6.38
C LEU A 32 7.91 10.28 -6.37
N ALA A 33 8.51 9.11 -6.21
CA ALA A 33 9.95 8.92 -6.21
C ALA A 33 10.64 9.32 -7.53
N LEU A 34 9.93 9.30 -8.66
CA LEU A 34 10.47 9.73 -9.96
C LEU A 34 10.76 11.23 -9.99
N TYR A 35 10.17 12.00 -9.10
CA TYR A 35 10.39 13.46 -9.01
C TYR A 35 11.44 13.85 -7.95
N VAL A 36 11.86 12.92 -7.09
CA VAL A 36 12.79 13.21 -5.96
C VAL A 36 14.13 13.81 -6.41
N PRO A 37 14.83 13.31 -7.45
CA PRO A 37 16.09 13.91 -7.88
C PRO A 37 15.94 15.37 -8.29
N PHE A 38 14.84 15.72 -8.96
CA PHE A 38 14.58 17.10 -9.37
C PHE A 38 14.31 18.03 -8.17
N LEU A 39 13.68 17.51 -7.11
CA LEU A 39 13.48 18.29 -5.88
C LEU A 39 14.80 18.56 -5.16
N ILE A 40 15.68 17.56 -5.10
CA ILE A 40 17.02 17.70 -4.51
C ILE A 40 17.82 18.75 -5.31
N SER A 41 17.82 18.66 -6.65
CA SER A 41 18.55 19.55 -7.52
C SER A 41 18.00 20.98 -7.52
N ASP A 42 16.69 21.15 -7.81
CA ASP A 42 16.11 22.48 -8.02
C ASP A 42 16.00 23.32 -6.74
N PHE A 43 15.84 22.67 -5.59
CA PHE A 43 15.67 23.34 -4.29
C PHE A 43 16.90 23.22 -3.40
N SER A 44 17.99 22.62 -3.87
CA SER A 44 19.22 22.37 -3.09
C SER A 44 18.92 21.69 -1.74
N LEU A 45 18.02 20.70 -1.77
CA LEU A 45 17.60 19.94 -0.59
C LEU A 45 18.48 18.72 -0.38
N SER A 46 18.63 18.30 0.87
CA SER A 46 19.24 17.02 1.20
C SER A 46 18.24 15.86 1.01
N ASN A 47 18.76 14.64 0.89
CA ASN A 47 17.94 13.42 0.82
C ASN A 47 17.04 13.28 2.06
N SER A 48 17.59 13.55 3.24
CA SER A 48 16.84 13.49 4.50
C SER A 48 15.74 14.55 4.59
N SER A 49 15.94 15.73 4.00
CA SER A 49 14.89 16.77 3.96
C SER A 49 13.71 16.32 3.12
N VAL A 50 13.93 15.89 1.87
CA VAL A 50 12.85 15.46 0.96
C VAL A 50 12.12 14.24 1.52
N SER A 51 12.84 13.26 2.04
CA SER A 51 12.24 12.06 2.63
C SER A 51 11.49 12.34 3.93
N SER A 52 11.94 13.32 4.74
CA SER A 52 11.22 13.76 5.94
C SER A 52 9.93 14.48 5.57
N PHE A 53 9.92 15.33 4.55
CA PHE A 53 8.70 15.96 4.02
C PHE A 53 7.69 14.91 3.57
N TYR A 54 8.16 13.89 2.84
CA TYR A 54 7.33 12.77 2.44
C TYR A 54 6.79 11.98 3.65
N GLY A 55 7.63 11.69 4.63
CA GLY A 55 7.26 10.94 5.83
C GLY A 55 6.21 11.68 6.66
N ILE A 56 6.40 12.98 6.93
CA ILE A 56 5.46 13.84 7.65
C ILE A 56 4.12 13.92 6.90
N ALA A 57 4.15 14.18 5.59
CA ALA A 57 2.96 14.21 4.75
C ALA A 57 2.19 12.88 4.79
N THR A 58 2.90 11.75 4.78
CA THR A 58 2.32 10.41 4.88
C THR A 58 1.59 10.19 6.20
N ILE A 59 2.20 10.57 7.34
CA ILE A 59 1.61 10.42 8.67
C ILE A 59 0.37 11.32 8.81
N ILE A 60 0.46 12.58 8.38
CA ILE A 60 -0.67 13.53 8.44
C ILE A 60 -1.82 13.03 7.54
N SER A 61 -1.52 12.62 6.31
CA SER A 61 -2.51 12.06 5.38
C SER A 61 -3.25 10.86 5.98
N ALA A 62 -2.52 9.92 6.57
CA ALA A 62 -3.10 8.74 7.21
C ALA A 62 -3.99 9.11 8.42
N SER A 63 -3.66 10.18 9.12
CA SER A 63 -4.45 10.68 10.25
C SER A 63 -5.73 11.41 9.79
N LEU A 64 -5.69 12.05 8.63
CA LEU A 64 -6.82 12.76 8.03
C LEU A 64 -7.78 11.82 7.30
N LEU A 65 -7.25 10.76 6.68
CA LEU A 65 -8.02 9.84 5.84
C LEU A 65 -9.27 9.26 6.52
N PRO A 66 -9.27 8.83 7.79
CA PRO A 66 -10.48 8.35 8.45
C PRO A 66 -11.56 9.42 8.64
N LYS A 67 -11.15 10.69 8.78
CA LYS A 67 -12.09 11.82 8.96
C LYS A 67 -12.70 12.22 7.63
N VAL A 68 -11.86 12.44 6.61
CA VAL A 68 -12.31 12.85 5.26
C VAL A 68 -13.01 11.69 4.55
N GLY A 69 -12.51 10.47 4.69
CA GLY A 69 -13.10 9.28 4.07
C GLY A 69 -14.53 8.99 4.53
N LYS A 70 -14.87 9.32 5.78
CA LYS A 70 -16.26 9.19 6.29
C LYS A 70 -17.27 10.06 5.54
N LEU A 71 -16.85 11.14 4.90
CA LEU A 71 -17.75 11.98 4.13
C LEU A 71 -18.43 11.23 2.97
N ILE A 72 -17.81 10.14 2.48
CA ILE A 72 -18.42 9.29 1.45
C ILE A 72 -19.71 8.61 1.93
N ASP A 73 -19.93 8.50 3.25
CA ASP A 73 -21.14 7.90 3.81
C ASP A 73 -22.32 8.89 3.80
N THR A 74 -22.06 10.19 3.74
CA THR A 74 -23.05 11.25 3.76
C THR A 74 -23.17 11.99 2.42
N VAL A 75 -22.10 12.02 1.64
CA VAL A 75 -22.04 12.68 0.34
C VAL A 75 -22.18 11.61 -0.77
N PRO A 76 -23.01 11.84 -1.81
CA PRO A 76 -23.10 10.92 -2.94
C PRO A 76 -21.75 10.70 -3.61
N ILE A 77 -21.52 9.50 -4.16
CA ILE A 77 -20.21 9.10 -4.67
C ILE A 77 -19.68 9.99 -5.79
N LYS A 78 -20.55 10.49 -6.68
CA LYS A 78 -20.15 11.36 -7.80
C LYS A 78 -19.53 12.67 -7.32
N PRO A 79 -20.22 13.53 -6.52
CA PRO A 79 -19.65 14.77 -6.04
C PRO A 79 -18.43 14.54 -5.13
N PHE A 80 -18.41 13.45 -4.35
CA PHE A 80 -17.23 13.10 -3.55
C PHE A 80 -16.02 12.77 -4.42
N THR A 81 -16.23 12.01 -5.52
CA THR A 81 -15.18 11.69 -6.50
C THR A 81 -14.65 12.96 -7.17
N ILE A 82 -15.55 13.84 -7.61
CA ILE A 82 -15.19 15.11 -8.27
C ILE A 82 -14.37 16.01 -7.30
N ALA A 83 -14.84 16.19 -6.07
CA ALA A 83 -14.14 16.99 -5.06
C ALA A 83 -12.73 16.43 -4.77
N THR A 84 -12.61 15.08 -4.65
CA THR A 84 -11.32 14.42 -4.48
C THR A 84 -10.40 14.64 -5.69
N THR A 85 -10.97 14.64 -6.90
CA THR A 85 -10.20 14.88 -8.14
C THR A 85 -9.70 16.31 -8.22
N PHE A 86 -10.48 17.29 -7.81
CA PHE A 86 -10.02 18.68 -7.71
C PHE A 86 -8.91 18.84 -6.66
N LEU A 87 -9.05 18.21 -5.48
CA LEU A 87 -7.99 18.21 -4.47
C LEU A 87 -6.69 17.61 -5.04
N PHE A 88 -6.80 16.51 -5.77
CA PHE A 88 -5.67 15.87 -6.43
C PHE A 88 -5.02 16.77 -7.50
N ALA A 89 -5.83 17.38 -8.39
CA ALA A 89 -5.35 18.29 -9.41
C ALA A 89 -4.65 19.52 -8.82
N ILE A 90 -5.25 20.14 -7.81
CA ILE A 90 -4.65 21.27 -7.08
C ILE A 90 -3.31 20.85 -6.47
N SER A 91 -3.21 19.64 -5.90
CA SER A 91 -1.97 19.15 -5.31
C SER A 91 -0.86 18.94 -6.36
N LEU A 92 -1.17 18.43 -7.55
CA LEU A 92 -0.22 18.31 -8.67
C LEU A 92 0.21 19.68 -9.19
N LEU A 93 -0.73 20.60 -9.37
CA LEU A 93 -0.43 21.95 -9.83
C LEU A 93 0.41 22.72 -8.79
N THR A 94 0.08 22.61 -7.52
CA THR A 94 0.86 23.22 -6.42
C THR A 94 2.28 22.65 -6.42
N PHE A 95 2.43 21.34 -6.65
CA PHE A 95 3.73 20.69 -6.73
C PHE A 95 4.54 21.20 -7.95
N SER A 96 3.92 21.28 -9.12
CA SER A 96 4.55 21.80 -10.34
C SER A 96 5.00 23.26 -10.20
N LEU A 97 4.17 24.11 -9.59
CA LEU A 97 4.42 25.53 -9.41
C LEU A 97 5.29 25.85 -8.19
N ALA A 98 5.79 24.85 -7.47
CA ALA A 98 6.64 25.08 -6.32
C ALA A 98 7.91 25.83 -6.71
N THR A 99 8.12 27.00 -6.11
CA THR A 99 9.33 27.83 -6.22
C THR A 99 10.11 27.88 -4.90
N VAL A 100 9.48 27.45 -3.81
CA VAL A 100 10.03 27.40 -2.47
C VAL A 100 9.79 26.03 -1.83
N TRP A 101 10.74 25.56 -1.04
CA TRP A 101 10.76 24.19 -0.52
C TRP A 101 9.56 23.82 0.36
N TRP A 102 8.98 24.76 1.10
CA TRP A 102 7.85 24.49 2.02
C TRP A 102 6.54 24.13 1.30
N VAL A 103 6.44 24.38 0.00
CA VAL A 103 5.30 23.96 -0.83
C VAL A 103 5.32 22.43 -1.07
N ILE A 104 6.52 21.82 -1.08
CA ILE A 104 6.69 20.39 -1.36
C ILE A 104 5.94 19.50 -0.36
N PRO A 105 6.11 19.65 0.98
CA PRO A 105 5.37 18.81 1.93
C PRO A 105 3.85 19.01 1.86
N ILE A 106 3.37 20.20 1.50
CA ILE A 106 1.94 20.46 1.29
C ILE A 106 1.42 19.68 0.08
N SER A 107 2.17 19.72 -1.01
CA SER A 107 1.84 18.97 -2.23
C SER A 107 1.86 17.46 -1.98
N PHE A 108 2.87 16.95 -1.30
CA PHE A 108 2.92 15.55 -0.89
C PHE A 108 1.73 15.15 -0.02
N LEU A 109 1.33 15.99 0.92
CA LEU A 109 0.16 15.75 1.76
C LEU A 109 -1.11 15.60 0.93
N GLY A 110 -1.35 16.51 -0.01
CA GLY A 110 -2.51 16.47 -0.88
C GLY A 110 -2.50 15.24 -1.79
N LEU A 111 -1.35 14.93 -2.40
CA LEU A 111 -1.20 13.75 -3.28
C LEU A 111 -1.35 12.43 -2.52
N ARG A 112 -0.82 12.33 -1.29
CA ARG A 112 -0.98 11.16 -0.42
C ARG A 112 -2.44 11.00 0.00
N LEU A 113 -3.11 12.09 0.37
CA LEU A 113 -4.50 12.06 0.81
C LEU A 113 -5.45 11.76 -0.36
N ALA A 114 -5.41 12.53 -1.43
CA ALA A 114 -6.32 12.38 -2.56
C ALA A 114 -5.97 11.16 -3.42
N GLY A 115 -4.71 11.03 -3.84
CA GLY A 115 -4.25 9.95 -4.72
C GLY A 115 -4.25 8.62 -4.00
N GLN A 116 -3.29 8.36 -3.11
CA GLN A 116 -3.16 7.07 -2.46
C GLN A 116 -4.38 6.72 -1.58
N GLY A 117 -4.86 7.68 -0.78
CA GLY A 117 -5.91 7.46 0.21
C GLY A 117 -7.29 7.43 -0.41
N LEU A 118 -7.81 8.59 -0.82
CA LEU A 118 -9.21 8.75 -1.17
C LEU A 118 -9.60 8.03 -2.47
N TYR A 119 -8.78 8.01 -3.51
CA TYR A 119 -9.10 7.27 -4.74
C TYR A 119 -9.27 5.77 -4.48
N SER A 120 -8.34 5.16 -3.73
CA SER A 120 -8.49 3.76 -3.32
C SER A 120 -9.73 3.55 -2.44
N HIS A 121 -10.00 4.49 -1.52
CA HIS A 121 -11.17 4.45 -0.65
C HIS A 121 -12.48 4.54 -1.43
N ILE A 122 -12.58 5.45 -2.40
CA ILE A 122 -13.75 5.59 -3.29
C ILE A 122 -14.02 4.28 -4.02
N SER A 123 -12.98 3.68 -4.62
CA SER A 123 -13.09 2.42 -5.35
C SER A 123 -13.66 1.30 -4.46
N ILE A 124 -12.99 1.02 -3.34
CA ILE A 124 -13.37 -0.09 -2.45
C ILE A 124 -14.74 0.14 -1.82
N THR A 125 -15.06 1.39 -1.45
CA THR A 125 -16.37 1.73 -0.88
C THR A 125 -17.48 1.58 -1.92
N ALA A 126 -17.26 2.03 -3.17
CA ALA A 126 -18.21 1.82 -4.26
C ALA A 126 -18.49 0.34 -4.48
N MET A 127 -17.43 -0.48 -4.63
CA MET A 127 -17.59 -1.92 -4.81
C MET A 127 -18.31 -2.59 -3.63
N SER A 128 -18.04 -2.14 -2.41
CA SER A 128 -18.69 -2.70 -1.22
C SER A 128 -20.14 -2.28 -1.07
N ARG A 129 -20.51 -1.06 -1.51
CA ARG A 129 -21.84 -0.47 -1.35
C ARG A 129 -22.84 -0.98 -2.38
N TYR A 130 -22.41 -1.11 -3.63
CA TYR A 130 -23.29 -1.42 -4.73
C TYR A 130 -23.37 -2.92 -5.06
N PHE A 131 -22.43 -3.74 -4.53
CA PHE A 131 -22.41 -5.19 -4.75
C PHE A 131 -22.44 -5.93 -3.41
N GLU A 132 -23.62 -6.46 -3.03
CA GLU A 132 -23.75 -7.20 -1.78
C GLU A 132 -23.38 -8.68 -1.96
N GLU A 133 -24.02 -9.37 -2.90
CA GLU A 133 -23.78 -10.79 -3.17
C GLU A 133 -22.42 -11.04 -3.85
N ASN A 134 -22.00 -10.13 -4.73
CA ASN A 134 -20.77 -10.26 -5.50
C ASN A 134 -19.64 -9.35 -4.99
N ARG A 135 -19.73 -8.83 -3.74
CA ARG A 135 -18.77 -7.89 -3.13
C ARG A 135 -17.31 -8.33 -3.27
N GLY A 136 -17.02 -9.59 -3.00
CA GLY A 136 -15.65 -10.11 -3.11
C GLY A 136 -15.10 -10.04 -4.52
N LYS A 137 -15.92 -10.38 -5.53
CA LYS A 137 -15.51 -10.30 -6.94
C LYS A 137 -15.31 -8.85 -7.39
N ALA A 138 -16.23 -7.97 -7.00
CA ALA A 138 -16.16 -6.54 -7.35
C ALA A 138 -14.91 -5.89 -6.78
N ILE A 139 -14.60 -6.11 -5.49
CA ILE A 139 -13.39 -5.59 -4.84
C ILE A 139 -12.14 -6.17 -5.47
N SER A 140 -12.10 -7.48 -5.75
CA SER A 140 -10.93 -8.13 -6.35
C SER A 140 -10.63 -7.56 -7.73
N LEU A 141 -11.65 -7.37 -8.58
CA LEU A 141 -11.48 -6.76 -9.90
C LEU A 141 -11.02 -5.31 -9.81
N ALA A 142 -11.66 -4.51 -8.96
CA ALA A 142 -11.28 -3.12 -8.77
C ALA A 142 -9.84 -2.98 -8.25
N SER A 143 -9.39 -3.88 -7.39
CA SER A 143 -8.02 -3.88 -6.84
C SER A 143 -6.94 -4.17 -7.88
N LEU A 144 -7.28 -4.75 -9.04
CA LEU A 144 -6.33 -4.95 -10.14
C LEU A 144 -5.81 -3.63 -10.73
N GLY A 145 -6.53 -2.52 -10.53
CA GLY A 145 -6.07 -1.22 -11.01
C GLY A 145 -4.73 -0.80 -10.38
N HIS A 146 -4.49 -1.09 -9.10
CA HIS A 146 -3.22 -0.73 -8.45
C HIS A 146 -2.00 -1.39 -9.10
N PRO A 147 -1.91 -2.72 -9.26
CA PRO A 147 -0.80 -3.34 -9.98
C PRO A 147 -0.72 -2.93 -11.47
N LEU A 148 -1.85 -2.64 -12.13
CA LEU A 148 -1.85 -2.11 -13.50
C LEU A 148 -1.23 -0.71 -13.54
N GLY A 149 -1.62 0.18 -12.63
CA GLY A 149 -1.02 1.51 -12.51
C GLY A 149 0.47 1.43 -12.21
N GLN A 150 0.88 0.54 -11.31
CA GLN A 150 2.29 0.33 -10.96
C GLN A 150 3.12 -0.22 -12.13
N ALA A 151 2.53 -1.07 -12.96
CA ALA A 151 3.22 -1.64 -14.11
C ALA A 151 3.37 -0.66 -15.28
N ILE A 152 2.42 0.24 -15.48
CA ILE A 152 2.31 1.05 -16.70
C ILE A 152 2.74 2.51 -16.47
N LEU A 153 2.26 3.14 -15.39
CA LEU A 153 2.43 4.58 -15.20
C LEU A 153 3.88 5.03 -15.06
N PRO A 154 4.80 4.30 -14.39
CA PRO A 154 6.19 4.74 -14.27
C PRO A 154 6.87 4.89 -15.64
N ALA A 155 6.62 3.99 -16.58
CA ALA A 155 7.16 4.07 -17.94
C ALA A 155 6.66 5.33 -18.66
N ILE A 156 5.34 5.58 -18.61
CA ILE A 156 4.73 6.76 -19.23
C ILE A 156 5.30 8.04 -18.60
N ILE A 157 5.38 8.11 -17.28
CA ILE A 157 5.84 9.30 -16.57
C ILE A 157 7.31 9.59 -16.87
N LEU A 158 8.19 8.58 -16.87
CA LEU A 158 9.62 8.79 -17.23
C LEU A 158 9.79 9.30 -18.66
N ILE A 159 9.02 8.76 -19.62
CA ILE A 159 9.03 9.26 -21.01
C ILE A 159 8.55 10.71 -21.05
N VAL A 160 7.46 11.03 -20.39
CA VAL A 160 6.90 12.39 -20.37
C VAL A 160 7.88 13.37 -19.72
N ILE A 161 8.49 13.02 -18.58
CA ILE A 161 9.51 13.83 -17.92
C ILE A 161 10.68 14.09 -18.87
N GLY A 162 11.14 13.06 -19.60
CA GLY A 162 12.24 13.19 -20.56
C GLY A 162 11.94 14.08 -21.76
N ILE A 163 10.67 14.20 -22.17
CA ILE A 163 10.28 15.00 -23.35
C ILE A 163 9.96 16.45 -22.97
N ILE A 164 9.19 16.67 -21.90
CA ILE A 164 8.65 18.01 -21.58
C ILE A 164 9.12 18.56 -20.23
N GLY A 165 9.90 17.79 -19.47
CA GLY A 165 10.33 18.18 -18.13
C GLY A 165 9.40 17.70 -17.01
N TRP A 166 9.90 17.75 -15.75
CA TRP A 166 9.17 17.21 -14.61
C TRP A 166 7.99 18.09 -14.17
N ARG A 167 8.11 19.41 -14.29
CA ARG A 167 7.05 20.36 -13.93
C ARG A 167 5.86 20.26 -14.89
N GLU A 168 6.16 20.26 -16.17
CA GLU A 168 5.17 20.12 -17.25
C GLU A 168 4.51 18.76 -17.23
N SER A 169 5.23 17.70 -16.85
CA SER A 169 4.64 16.37 -16.66
C SER A 169 3.55 16.37 -15.59
N LEU A 170 3.73 17.12 -14.49
CA LEU A 170 2.72 17.27 -13.45
C LEU A 170 1.47 18.00 -13.94
N TRP A 171 1.63 19.03 -14.78
CA TRP A 171 0.51 19.73 -15.43
C TRP A 171 -0.28 18.79 -16.33
N LEU A 172 0.43 18.05 -17.18
CA LEU A 172 -0.19 17.09 -18.07
C LEU A 172 -0.97 16.04 -17.28
N ASN A 173 -0.37 15.50 -16.22
CA ASN A 173 -1.01 14.52 -15.36
C ASN A 173 -2.23 15.09 -14.63
N ALA A 174 -2.14 16.32 -14.12
CA ALA A 174 -3.28 17.01 -13.49
C ALA A 174 -4.44 17.15 -14.47
N GLY A 175 -4.16 17.61 -15.69
CA GLY A 175 -5.15 17.78 -16.75
C GLY A 175 -5.78 16.45 -17.20
N LEU A 176 -4.96 15.46 -17.54
CA LEU A 176 -5.42 14.17 -18.04
C LEU A 176 -6.23 13.40 -16.99
N VAL A 177 -5.73 13.30 -15.75
CA VAL A 177 -6.45 12.58 -14.69
C VAL A 177 -7.77 13.27 -14.38
N THR A 178 -7.77 14.60 -14.28
CA THR A 178 -9.00 15.36 -14.01
C THR A 178 -10.01 15.16 -15.15
N LEU A 179 -9.57 15.28 -16.40
CA LEU A 179 -10.44 15.10 -17.55
C LEU A 179 -11.05 13.69 -17.60
N ILE A 180 -10.21 12.65 -17.45
CA ILE A 180 -10.64 11.24 -17.47
C ILE A 180 -11.66 10.98 -16.36
N VAL A 181 -11.37 11.38 -15.13
CA VAL A 181 -12.24 11.10 -13.97
C VAL A 181 -13.54 11.89 -14.07
N ILE A 182 -13.51 13.16 -14.47
CA ILE A 182 -14.71 13.99 -14.59
C ILE A 182 -15.61 13.47 -15.72
N ILE A 183 -15.03 13.21 -16.90
CA ILE A 183 -15.80 12.65 -18.03
C ILE A 183 -16.44 11.32 -17.62
N PHE A 184 -15.66 10.42 -17.02
CA PHE A 184 -16.20 9.13 -16.60
C PHE A 184 -17.32 9.29 -15.56
N THR A 185 -17.11 10.12 -14.54
CA THR A 185 -18.04 10.29 -13.42
C THR A 185 -19.35 10.97 -13.86
N LEU A 186 -19.27 11.96 -14.75
CA LEU A 186 -20.46 12.73 -15.17
C LEU A 186 -21.22 12.06 -16.31
N PHE A 187 -20.52 11.52 -17.31
CA PHE A 187 -21.14 11.06 -18.55
C PHE A 187 -21.31 9.53 -18.65
N ILE A 188 -20.38 8.75 -18.08
CA ILE A 188 -20.36 7.29 -18.19
C ILE A 188 -21.02 6.64 -16.96
N LEU A 189 -20.72 7.12 -15.77
CA LEU A 189 -21.28 6.61 -14.51
C LEU A 189 -22.68 7.18 -14.28
N LYS A 190 -23.69 6.55 -14.88
CA LYS A 190 -25.11 6.95 -14.74
C LYS A 190 -25.69 6.45 -13.42
N ASP A 191 -26.77 7.06 -12.96
CA ASP A 191 -27.42 6.70 -11.68
C ASP A 191 -27.94 5.26 -11.65
N LYS A 192 -28.32 4.70 -12.82
CA LYS A 192 -28.67 3.28 -12.94
C LYS A 192 -27.55 2.32 -12.53
N HIS A 193 -26.27 2.72 -12.64
CA HIS A 193 -25.12 1.92 -12.23
C HIS A 193 -24.84 2.03 -10.72
N LEU A 194 -25.45 3.03 -10.07
CA LEU A 194 -25.32 3.30 -8.64
C LEU A 194 -26.54 2.77 -7.86
N GLN A 195 -27.19 1.74 -8.37
CA GLN A 195 -28.27 1.04 -7.68
C GLN A 195 -27.70 -0.20 -7.00
N PRO A 196 -27.96 -0.41 -5.69
CA PRO A 196 -27.48 -1.58 -4.97
C PRO A 196 -28.10 -2.87 -5.53
N GLU A 197 -27.30 -3.96 -5.57
CA GLU A 197 -27.85 -5.30 -5.76
C GLU A 197 -28.82 -5.58 -4.59
N GLY A 198 -30.13 -5.74 -4.85
CA GLY A 198 -31.14 -6.03 -3.81
C GLY A 198 -32.05 -4.86 -3.41
N GLY A 199 -31.90 -3.68 -4.02
CA GLY A 199 -32.91 -2.59 -3.94
C GLY A 199 -32.81 -1.65 -2.74
N GLU A 200 -32.10 -1.99 -1.66
CA GLU A 200 -31.89 -1.11 -0.51
C GLU A 200 -30.41 -0.93 -0.22
N ILE A 201 -30.01 0.32 0.03
CA ILE A 201 -28.68 0.60 0.58
C ILE A 201 -28.73 0.20 2.06
N ASN A 202 -28.40 -1.04 2.37
CA ASN A 202 -28.08 -1.43 3.73
C ASN A 202 -26.81 -0.71 4.17
N VAL A 203 -26.95 0.55 4.57
CA VAL A 203 -25.99 1.22 5.41
C VAL A 203 -26.05 0.48 6.75
N SER A 204 -25.39 -0.66 6.80
CA SER A 204 -25.20 -1.31 8.10
C SER A 204 -24.49 -0.27 8.97
N PRO A 205 -25.13 0.21 10.06
CA PRO A 205 -24.42 1.03 11.03
C PRO A 205 -23.35 0.12 11.60
N GLY A 206 -22.19 0.17 10.98
CA GLY A 206 -21.04 -0.62 11.41
C GLY A 206 -20.51 -0.09 12.72
N VAL A 207 -21.21 -0.36 13.79
CA VAL A 207 -20.58 -0.56 15.10
C VAL A 207 -21.60 -1.34 15.95
N SER A 208 -21.53 -2.65 15.94
CA SER A 208 -22.05 -3.38 17.07
C SER A 208 -21.36 -2.82 18.32
N LYS A 209 -22.15 -2.47 19.34
CA LYS A 209 -21.67 -2.09 20.68
C LYS A 209 -21.04 -3.30 21.40
N GLU A 210 -20.21 -4.06 20.69
CA GLU A 210 -19.48 -5.17 21.28
C GLU A 210 -18.30 -4.64 22.11
N LYS A 211 -18.07 -5.24 23.28
CA LYS A 211 -16.93 -4.93 24.17
C LYS A 211 -15.64 -4.78 23.35
N LYS A 212 -15.16 -3.54 23.22
CA LYS A 212 -13.91 -3.23 22.53
C LYS A 212 -12.76 -3.86 23.31
N ILE A 213 -11.97 -4.74 22.68
CA ILE A 213 -10.68 -5.12 23.26
C ILE A 213 -9.85 -3.85 23.39
N ARG A 214 -9.20 -3.66 24.53
CA ARG A 214 -8.32 -2.51 24.69
C ARG A 214 -7.09 -2.69 23.79
N GLN A 215 -6.74 -1.68 23.02
CA GLN A 215 -5.54 -1.71 22.15
C GLN A 215 -4.29 -2.12 22.92
N ARG A 216 -4.20 -1.70 24.19
CA ARG A 216 -3.11 -2.07 25.10
C ARG A 216 -2.98 -3.60 25.31
N ASP A 217 -4.08 -4.34 25.31
CA ASP A 217 -4.05 -5.79 25.51
C ASP A 217 -3.53 -6.51 24.25
N ILE A 218 -3.82 -5.95 23.06
CA ILE A 218 -3.26 -6.44 21.80
C ILE A 218 -1.74 -6.21 21.79
N ILE A 219 -1.29 -4.98 22.07
CA ILE A 219 0.14 -4.62 22.06
C ILE A 219 0.95 -5.42 23.10
N ARG A 220 0.34 -5.81 24.21
CA ARG A 220 1.01 -6.63 25.25
C ARG A 220 1.04 -8.11 24.94
N SER A 221 0.36 -8.56 23.88
CA SER A 221 0.31 -9.99 23.52
C SER A 221 1.62 -10.44 22.87
N LYS A 222 1.99 -11.71 23.08
CA LYS A 222 3.16 -12.33 22.45
C LYS A 222 2.96 -12.45 20.93
N GLU A 223 1.73 -12.65 20.51
CA GLU A 223 1.32 -12.75 19.12
C GLU A 223 1.56 -11.42 18.36
N PHE A 224 1.32 -10.29 19.03
CA PHE A 224 1.64 -8.98 18.47
C PHE A 224 3.14 -8.84 18.20
N TRP A 225 3.99 -9.10 19.20
CA TRP A 225 5.44 -8.97 19.07
C TRP A 225 6.08 -10.00 18.15
N LEU A 226 5.39 -11.08 17.83
CA LEU A 226 5.79 -12.00 16.77
C LEU A 226 5.54 -11.41 15.38
N LEU A 227 4.39 -10.76 15.16
CA LEU A 227 4.03 -10.20 13.86
C LEU A 227 4.60 -8.80 13.64
N ALA A 228 4.75 -7.99 14.69
CA ALA A 228 5.12 -6.59 14.60
C ALA A 228 6.42 -6.32 13.83
N PRO A 229 7.55 -7.03 14.06
CA PRO A 229 8.78 -6.81 13.29
C PRO A 229 8.59 -7.08 11.79
N ASN A 230 7.82 -8.11 11.45
CA ASN A 230 7.52 -8.47 10.06
C ASN A 230 6.64 -7.40 9.39
N VAL A 231 5.59 -6.93 10.09
CA VAL A 231 4.67 -5.90 9.60
C VAL A 231 5.38 -4.54 9.49
N PHE A 232 6.35 -4.27 10.35
CA PHE A 232 7.14 -3.05 10.31
C PHE A 232 8.18 -3.08 9.18
N PHE A 233 8.94 -4.16 9.04
CA PHE A 233 10.07 -4.24 8.12
C PHE A 233 9.66 -4.11 6.65
N ILE A 234 8.59 -4.77 6.22
CA ILE A 234 8.17 -4.76 4.81
C ILE A 234 7.92 -3.33 4.29
N PRO A 235 7.01 -2.53 4.88
CA PRO A 235 6.79 -1.18 4.36
C PRO A 235 7.99 -0.26 4.61
N PHE A 236 8.77 -0.47 5.68
CA PHE A 236 10.02 0.24 5.93
C PHE A 236 10.99 0.09 4.76
N ALA A 237 11.35 -1.14 4.42
CA ALA A 237 12.33 -1.42 3.39
C ALA A 237 11.76 -1.13 1.98
N THR A 238 10.54 -1.59 1.68
CA THR A 238 9.93 -1.39 0.36
C THR A 238 9.74 0.09 0.05
N THR A 239 9.20 0.87 1.00
CA THR A 239 8.99 2.30 0.77
C THR A 239 10.31 3.05 0.65
N GLY A 240 11.30 2.73 1.49
CA GLY A 240 12.62 3.35 1.42
C GLY A 240 13.34 3.05 0.10
N LEU A 241 13.37 1.80 -0.33
CA LEU A 241 14.00 1.40 -1.59
C LEU A 241 13.27 1.97 -2.82
N PHE A 242 11.94 2.02 -2.79
CA PHE A 242 11.17 2.65 -3.89
C PHE A 242 11.34 4.17 -3.90
N PHE A 243 11.43 4.83 -2.75
CA PHE A 243 11.61 6.27 -2.68
C PHE A 243 12.93 6.72 -3.31
N TYR A 244 13.96 5.92 -3.18
CA TYR A 244 15.28 6.19 -3.74
C TYR A 244 15.64 5.32 -4.95
N GLN A 245 14.64 4.80 -5.68
CA GLN A 245 14.90 3.88 -6.80
C GLN A 245 15.78 4.49 -7.91
N ILE A 246 15.67 5.80 -8.19
CA ILE A 246 16.53 6.49 -9.15
C ILE A 246 17.97 6.54 -8.61
N SER A 247 18.16 6.96 -7.37
CA SER A 247 19.48 7.00 -6.74
C SER A 247 20.16 5.62 -6.67
N ILE A 248 19.39 4.53 -6.50
CA ILE A 248 19.93 3.16 -6.58
C ILE A 248 20.43 2.85 -8.00
N VAL A 249 19.67 3.23 -9.01
CA VAL A 249 20.01 2.99 -10.42
C VAL A 249 21.23 3.80 -10.82
N GLU A 250 21.32 5.06 -10.40
CA GLU A 250 22.50 5.92 -10.58
C GLU A 250 23.75 5.35 -9.90
N PHE A 251 23.63 4.92 -8.63
CA PHE A 251 24.72 4.26 -7.90
C PHE A 251 25.24 3.01 -8.60
N LYS A 252 24.36 2.26 -9.26
CA LYS A 252 24.72 1.06 -10.05
C LYS A 252 25.21 1.40 -11.47
N GLY A 253 25.13 2.64 -11.91
CA GLY A 253 25.48 3.06 -13.27
C GLY A 253 24.52 2.51 -14.33
N TRP A 254 23.25 2.28 -13.98
CA TRP A 254 22.24 1.75 -14.89
C TRP A 254 21.36 2.89 -15.48
N SER A 255 20.69 2.60 -16.58
CA SER A 255 19.72 3.52 -17.18
C SER A 255 18.43 3.57 -16.35
N GLU A 256 17.86 4.76 -16.14
CA GLU A 256 16.60 4.98 -15.41
C GLU A 256 15.41 4.18 -15.99
N GLY A 257 15.41 3.94 -17.30
CA GLY A 257 14.36 3.17 -17.98
C GLY A 257 14.14 1.77 -17.40
N ILE A 258 15.17 1.18 -16.72
CA ILE A 258 15.05 -0.12 -16.09
C ILE A 258 14.10 -0.11 -14.90
N ILE A 259 13.88 1.05 -14.27
CA ILE A 259 12.94 1.21 -13.15
C ILE A 259 11.53 0.83 -13.58
N ALA A 260 11.09 1.34 -14.73
CA ALA A 260 9.75 1.07 -15.25
C ALA A 260 9.52 -0.43 -15.49
N ILE A 261 10.49 -1.08 -16.14
CA ILE A 261 10.40 -2.52 -16.41
C ILE A 261 10.49 -3.32 -15.11
N GLY A 262 11.35 -2.91 -14.19
CA GLY A 262 11.48 -3.50 -12.85
C GLY A 262 10.17 -3.40 -12.05
N LEU A 263 9.51 -2.25 -12.02
CA LEU A 263 8.23 -2.05 -11.36
C LEU A 263 7.10 -2.89 -11.99
N SER A 264 7.13 -3.06 -13.31
CA SER A 264 6.22 -3.98 -14.00
C SER A 264 6.44 -5.43 -13.54
N ALA A 265 7.70 -5.87 -13.47
CA ALA A 265 8.04 -7.20 -12.98
C ALA A 265 7.61 -7.41 -11.51
N TYR A 266 7.82 -6.41 -10.65
CA TYR A 266 7.34 -6.41 -9.27
C TYR A 266 5.81 -6.54 -9.19
N ALA A 267 5.07 -5.74 -9.97
CA ALA A 267 3.61 -5.74 -9.97
C ALA A 267 3.04 -7.10 -10.42
N VAL A 268 3.61 -7.70 -11.47
CA VAL A 268 3.23 -9.03 -11.95
C VAL A 268 3.55 -10.09 -10.90
N ALA A 269 4.77 -10.12 -10.37
CA ALA A 269 5.19 -11.09 -9.37
C ALA A 269 4.34 -10.99 -8.08
N GLY A 270 4.06 -9.78 -7.61
CA GLY A 270 3.19 -9.53 -6.45
C GLY A 270 1.77 -10.01 -6.68
N SER A 271 1.19 -9.73 -7.86
CA SER A 271 -0.16 -10.17 -8.22
C SER A 271 -0.27 -11.70 -8.29
N VAL A 272 0.66 -12.36 -8.95
CA VAL A 272 0.74 -13.84 -9.02
C VAL A 272 0.89 -14.42 -7.60
N SER A 273 1.73 -13.81 -6.78
CA SER A 273 1.98 -14.24 -5.41
C SER A 273 0.74 -14.15 -4.52
N ILE A 274 -0.02 -13.06 -4.60
CA ILE A 274 -1.28 -12.91 -3.84
C ILE A 274 -2.31 -13.96 -4.29
N LEU A 275 -2.45 -14.16 -5.59
CA LEU A 275 -3.42 -15.12 -6.16
C LEU A 275 -3.10 -16.56 -5.75
N THR A 276 -1.82 -16.92 -5.70
CA THR A 276 -1.38 -18.27 -5.31
C THR A 276 -1.38 -18.46 -3.78
N ALA A 277 -1.21 -17.39 -3.00
CA ALA A 277 -1.18 -17.44 -1.54
C ALA A 277 -2.49 -17.96 -0.93
N GLY A 278 -3.65 -17.53 -1.45
CA GLY A 278 -4.96 -17.94 -0.92
C GLY A 278 -5.11 -19.46 -0.85
N PRO A 279 -5.13 -20.19 -1.97
CA PRO A 279 -5.26 -21.65 -1.99
C PRO A 279 -4.18 -22.39 -1.18
N LEU A 280 -2.94 -21.86 -1.14
CA LEU A 280 -1.85 -22.45 -0.37
C LEU A 280 -2.10 -22.29 1.14
N ILE A 281 -2.55 -21.11 1.59
CA ILE A 281 -2.89 -20.85 3.00
C ILE A 281 -4.08 -21.70 3.44
N ASP A 282 -5.10 -21.85 2.60
CA ASP A 282 -6.27 -22.67 2.90
C ASP A 282 -5.89 -24.15 3.07
N ARG A 283 -4.96 -24.66 2.23
CA ARG A 283 -4.51 -26.05 2.28
C ARG A 283 -3.52 -26.34 3.41
N TYR A 284 -2.55 -25.45 3.64
CA TYR A 284 -1.39 -25.71 4.51
C TYR A 284 -1.30 -24.79 5.74
N ARG A 285 -2.22 -23.84 5.90
CA ARG A 285 -2.27 -22.78 6.93
C ARG A 285 -1.15 -21.71 6.80
N ALA A 286 -1.46 -20.48 7.17
CA ALA A 286 -0.55 -19.35 7.09
C ALA A 286 0.74 -19.53 7.90
N LYS A 287 0.66 -20.20 9.05
CA LYS A 287 1.80 -20.48 9.94
C LYS A 287 2.93 -21.24 9.27
N THR A 288 2.61 -22.14 8.34
CA THR A 288 3.61 -22.94 7.63
C THR A 288 4.53 -22.08 6.78
N PHE A 289 3.95 -21.05 6.14
CA PHE A 289 4.68 -20.20 5.21
C PHE A 289 5.31 -18.96 5.87
N PHE A 290 4.86 -18.59 7.07
CA PHE A 290 5.30 -17.39 7.76
C PHE A 290 6.82 -17.29 7.95
N PRO A 291 7.57 -18.35 8.28
CA PRO A 291 9.02 -18.26 8.39
C PRO A 291 9.75 -18.07 7.04
N TRP A 292 9.12 -18.47 5.94
CA TRP A 292 9.74 -18.55 4.61
C TRP A 292 9.51 -17.34 3.73
N TYR A 293 8.43 -16.57 3.94
CA TYR A 293 8.01 -15.54 3.00
C TYR A 293 8.95 -14.34 2.89
N LEU A 294 9.81 -14.09 3.88
CA LEU A 294 10.82 -13.03 3.85
C LEU A 294 12.15 -13.47 3.23
N ILE A 295 12.34 -14.77 2.99
CA ILE A 295 13.57 -15.28 2.38
C ILE A 295 13.78 -14.74 0.96
N PRO A 296 12.78 -14.70 0.07
CA PRO A 296 12.96 -14.05 -1.22
C PRO A 296 13.33 -12.57 -1.08
N PHE A 297 12.78 -11.84 -0.09
CA PHE A 297 13.13 -10.45 0.16
C PHE A 297 14.61 -10.29 0.58
N PHE A 298 15.13 -11.21 1.39
CA PHE A 298 16.54 -11.25 1.76
C PHE A 298 17.43 -11.40 0.52
N PHE A 299 17.14 -12.37 -0.34
CA PHE A 299 17.90 -12.56 -1.58
C PHE A 299 17.70 -11.43 -2.59
N ALA A 300 16.56 -10.74 -2.58
CA ALA A 300 16.34 -9.55 -3.38
C ALA A 300 17.34 -8.45 -3.03
N ILE A 301 17.47 -8.09 -1.74
CA ILE A 301 18.41 -7.07 -1.29
C ILE A 301 19.87 -7.53 -1.48
N LEU A 302 20.17 -8.77 -1.13
CA LEU A 302 21.52 -9.32 -1.30
C LEU A 302 21.95 -9.32 -2.77
N GLY A 303 21.08 -9.76 -3.67
CA GLY A 303 21.35 -9.76 -5.10
C GLY A 303 21.53 -8.35 -5.67
N LEU A 304 20.67 -7.41 -5.27
CA LEU A 304 20.81 -6.02 -5.66
C LEU A 304 22.13 -5.40 -5.17
N TRP A 305 22.58 -5.76 -3.96
CA TRP A 305 23.84 -5.27 -3.40
C TRP A 305 25.07 -5.84 -4.12
N VAL A 306 25.14 -7.18 -4.22
CA VAL A 306 26.38 -7.89 -4.63
C VAL A 306 26.52 -7.98 -6.15
N ILE A 307 25.41 -8.08 -6.90
CA ILE A 307 25.46 -8.31 -8.35
C ILE A 307 25.47 -6.97 -9.09
N PRO A 308 26.54 -6.65 -9.84
CA PRO A 308 26.62 -5.36 -10.55
C PRO A 308 25.81 -5.34 -11.85
N ASN A 309 25.43 -6.50 -12.38
CA ASN A 309 24.76 -6.62 -13.67
C ASN A 309 23.33 -6.11 -13.63
N THR A 310 22.89 -5.41 -14.66
CA THR A 310 21.56 -4.80 -14.79
C THR A 310 20.39 -5.77 -14.60
N TRP A 311 20.55 -7.06 -14.98
CA TRP A 311 19.49 -8.05 -14.76
C TRP A 311 19.17 -8.30 -13.28
N SER A 312 20.08 -7.96 -12.35
CA SER A 312 19.83 -8.06 -10.92
C SER A 312 18.64 -7.20 -10.46
N MET A 313 18.34 -6.11 -11.18
CA MET A 313 17.14 -5.30 -10.94
C MET A 313 15.85 -6.11 -11.13
N PHE A 314 15.78 -6.95 -12.15
CA PHE A 314 14.60 -7.80 -12.36
C PHE A 314 14.45 -8.85 -11.26
N VAL A 315 15.55 -9.52 -10.91
CA VAL A 315 15.54 -10.51 -9.83
C VAL A 315 15.13 -9.87 -8.51
N TYR A 316 15.71 -8.71 -8.19
CA TYR A 316 15.34 -7.92 -7.02
C TYR A 316 13.85 -7.60 -6.99
N MET A 317 13.31 -7.04 -8.07
CA MET A 317 11.92 -6.64 -8.15
C MET A 317 10.96 -7.83 -8.11
N ILE A 318 11.27 -8.93 -8.79
CA ILE A 318 10.48 -10.17 -8.75
C ILE A 318 10.46 -10.75 -7.34
N LEU A 319 11.62 -10.96 -6.72
CA LEU A 319 11.72 -11.56 -5.40
C LEU A 319 11.06 -10.69 -4.31
N MET A 320 11.20 -9.37 -4.43
CA MET A 320 10.52 -8.43 -3.53
C MET A 320 9.00 -8.48 -3.74
N GLY A 321 8.52 -8.50 -4.99
CA GLY A 321 7.10 -8.64 -5.31
C GLY A 321 6.50 -9.94 -4.77
N LEU A 322 7.19 -11.06 -4.94
CA LEU A 322 6.79 -12.36 -4.37
C LEU A 322 6.66 -12.28 -2.84
N SER A 323 7.65 -11.73 -2.15
CA SER A 323 7.63 -11.59 -0.69
C SER A 323 6.51 -10.70 -0.20
N VAL A 324 6.32 -9.53 -0.82
CA VAL A 324 5.29 -8.56 -0.41
C VAL A 324 3.89 -9.09 -0.68
N GLY A 325 3.67 -9.68 -1.86
CA GLY A 325 2.39 -10.27 -2.23
C GLY A 325 2.00 -11.42 -1.31
N PHE A 326 2.89 -12.40 -1.13
CA PHE A 326 2.65 -13.56 -0.27
C PHE A 326 2.52 -13.15 1.20
N GLY A 327 3.39 -12.24 1.67
CA GLY A 327 3.39 -11.70 3.02
C GLY A 327 2.09 -11.00 3.39
N SER A 328 1.48 -10.24 2.47
CA SER A 328 0.20 -9.55 2.70
C SER A 328 -0.92 -10.54 3.03
N ALA A 329 -1.01 -11.65 2.30
CA ALA A 329 -2.01 -12.69 2.53
C ALA A 329 -1.72 -13.47 3.84
N ILE A 330 -0.46 -13.85 4.09
CA ILE A 330 -0.05 -14.55 5.32
C ILE A 330 -0.35 -13.70 6.56
N LEU A 331 0.07 -12.44 6.57
CA LEU A 331 -0.11 -11.56 7.72
C LEU A 331 -1.59 -11.29 8.00
N ALA A 332 -2.41 -11.11 6.95
CA ALA A 332 -3.86 -10.97 7.11
C ALA A 332 -4.50 -12.23 7.72
N ALA A 333 -4.10 -13.42 7.27
CA ALA A 333 -4.59 -14.68 7.79
C ALA A 333 -4.14 -14.92 9.25
N LEU A 334 -2.88 -14.62 9.59
CA LEU A 334 -2.35 -14.75 10.94
C LEU A 334 -3.02 -13.80 11.94
N GLN A 335 -3.36 -12.57 11.52
CA GLN A 335 -4.13 -11.65 12.35
C GLN A 335 -5.47 -12.27 12.75
N VAL A 336 -6.17 -12.93 11.82
CA VAL A 336 -7.43 -13.65 12.11
C VAL A 336 -7.18 -14.87 12.99
N GLU A 337 -6.14 -15.65 12.71
CA GLU A 337 -5.82 -16.85 13.48
C GLU A 337 -5.41 -16.54 14.94
N PHE A 338 -4.67 -15.46 15.19
CA PHE A 338 -4.15 -15.12 16.50
C PHE A 338 -5.12 -14.32 17.36
N PHE A 339 -5.85 -13.40 16.77
CA PHE A 339 -6.70 -12.47 17.50
C PHE A 339 -8.21 -12.76 17.34
N GLY A 340 -8.58 -13.64 16.38
CA GLY A 340 -9.96 -13.98 16.08
C GLY A 340 -10.69 -12.92 15.25
N LYS A 341 -11.81 -13.31 14.65
CA LYS A 341 -12.62 -12.43 13.78
C LYS A 341 -13.28 -11.28 14.56
N LYS A 342 -13.63 -11.49 15.82
CA LYS A 342 -14.36 -10.55 16.67
C LYS A 342 -13.63 -9.21 16.85
N TYR A 343 -12.30 -9.22 16.96
CA TYR A 343 -11.49 -8.04 17.27
C TYR A 343 -10.65 -7.57 16.07
N LEU A 344 -10.93 -8.10 14.90
CA LEU A 344 -10.11 -7.90 13.71
C LEU A 344 -9.98 -6.42 13.31
N GLY A 345 -11.03 -5.62 13.50
CA GLY A 345 -10.99 -4.18 13.22
C GLY A 345 -9.95 -3.44 14.09
N SER A 346 -9.96 -3.69 15.41
CA SER A 346 -8.97 -3.08 16.32
C SER A 346 -7.56 -3.58 16.07
N VAL A 347 -7.39 -4.86 15.75
CA VAL A 347 -6.09 -5.45 15.41
C VAL A 347 -5.54 -4.83 14.12
N ARG A 348 -6.35 -4.78 13.06
CA ARG A 348 -5.96 -4.18 11.77
C ARG A 348 -5.59 -2.71 11.91
N SER A 349 -6.34 -1.93 12.71
CA SER A 349 -6.03 -0.50 12.88
C SER A 349 -4.64 -0.29 13.48
N ILE A 350 -4.24 -1.07 14.50
CA ILE A 350 -2.91 -0.99 15.11
C ILE A 350 -1.82 -1.35 14.09
N PHE A 351 -1.98 -2.47 13.39
CA PHE A 351 -1.00 -2.91 12.40
C PHE A 351 -0.92 -1.93 11.20
N THR A 352 -2.04 -1.37 10.75
CA THR A 352 -2.06 -0.36 9.69
C THR A 352 -1.34 0.92 10.12
N SER A 353 -1.58 1.41 11.35
CA SER A 353 -0.85 2.57 11.88
C SER A 353 0.66 2.31 11.95
N MET A 354 1.06 1.10 12.35
CA MET A 354 2.46 0.70 12.37
C MET A 354 3.07 0.63 10.95
N MET A 355 2.32 0.12 9.96
CA MET A 355 2.75 0.10 8.55
C MET A 355 2.95 1.52 8.00
N VAL A 356 2.04 2.45 8.32
CA VAL A 356 2.16 3.86 7.89
C VAL A 356 3.39 4.51 8.53
N LEU A 357 3.58 4.35 9.84
CA LEU A 357 4.76 4.87 10.53
C LEU A 357 6.05 4.30 9.92
N SER A 358 6.09 3.01 9.72
CA SER A 358 7.21 2.29 9.12
C SER A 358 7.54 2.81 7.71
N SER A 359 6.52 3.03 6.88
CA SER A 359 6.69 3.57 5.52
C SER A 359 7.19 5.03 5.50
N ALA A 360 6.98 5.77 6.57
CA ALA A 360 7.54 7.12 6.74
C ALA A 360 9.00 7.08 7.24
N VAL A 361 9.30 6.15 8.14
CA VAL A 361 10.65 6.03 8.75
C VAL A 361 11.68 5.49 7.76
N GLY A 362 11.30 4.56 6.88
CA GLY A 362 12.22 3.94 5.92
C GLY A 362 12.96 4.95 5.04
N PRO A 363 12.26 5.75 4.24
CA PRO A 363 12.89 6.79 3.42
C PRO A 363 13.71 7.79 4.24
N ALA A 364 13.20 8.23 5.41
CA ALA A 364 13.88 9.20 6.27
C ALA A 364 15.23 8.66 6.78
N LEU A 365 15.28 7.40 7.24
CA LEU A 365 16.52 6.77 7.68
C LEU A 365 17.53 6.63 6.54
N TYR A 366 17.07 6.20 5.36
CA TYR A 366 17.98 6.08 4.21
C TYR A 366 18.51 7.45 3.78
N GLY A 367 17.67 8.49 3.79
CA GLY A 367 18.10 9.84 3.50
C GLY A 367 19.22 10.32 4.45
N ILE A 368 19.09 10.07 5.75
CA ILE A 368 20.12 10.39 6.74
C ILE A 368 21.44 9.64 6.44
N ILE A 369 21.36 8.35 6.10
CA ILE A 369 22.53 7.54 5.77
C ILE A 369 23.25 8.07 4.53
N LEU A 370 22.48 8.43 3.49
CA LEU A 370 23.00 8.97 2.23
C LEU A 370 23.63 10.35 2.45
N ASP A 371 23.00 11.24 3.21
CA ASP A 371 23.51 12.58 3.52
C ASP A 371 24.78 12.52 4.42
N ALA A 372 24.91 11.47 5.25
CA ALA A 372 26.13 11.23 6.02
C ALA A 372 27.32 10.71 5.16
N GLY A 373 27.11 10.52 3.85
CA GLY A 373 28.12 10.05 2.92
C GLY A 373 28.39 8.54 2.97
N TRP A 374 27.59 7.76 3.71
CA TRP A 374 27.78 6.30 3.82
C TRP A 374 27.29 5.51 2.60
N GLY A 375 26.49 6.12 1.74
CA GLY A 375 26.05 5.57 0.48
C GLY A 375 25.18 4.31 0.56
N TRP A 376 24.89 3.75 -0.61
CA TRP A 376 24.10 2.52 -0.74
C TRP A 376 24.80 1.29 -0.19
N GLU A 377 26.12 1.31 -0.16
CA GLU A 377 26.95 0.24 0.41
C GLU A 377 26.66 -0.01 1.90
N MET A 378 26.15 0.99 2.62
CA MET A 378 25.72 0.84 4.00
C MET A 378 24.21 0.54 4.12
N VAL A 379 23.37 1.09 3.24
CA VAL A 379 21.92 0.88 3.29
C VAL A 379 21.55 -0.59 3.07
N PHE A 380 22.16 -1.26 2.07
CA PHE A 380 21.85 -2.66 1.79
C PHE A 380 22.19 -3.59 2.97
N PRO A 381 23.41 -3.62 3.53
CA PRO A 381 23.73 -4.47 4.66
C PRO A 381 22.92 -4.13 5.93
N ILE A 382 22.59 -2.88 6.20
CA ILE A 382 21.71 -2.52 7.32
C ILE A 382 20.36 -3.23 7.19
N ASN A 383 19.75 -3.23 6.00
CA ASN A 383 18.50 -3.96 5.77
C ASN A 383 18.65 -5.46 6.01
N LEU A 384 19.75 -6.07 5.56
CA LEU A 384 20.02 -7.49 5.78
C LEU A 384 20.23 -7.80 7.26
N VAL A 385 20.96 -6.96 8.00
CA VAL A 385 21.18 -7.08 9.44
C VAL A 385 19.87 -7.00 10.22
N ILE A 386 18.96 -6.12 9.84
CA ILE A 386 17.63 -6.02 10.45
C ILE A 386 16.77 -7.24 10.08
N LEU A 387 16.85 -7.71 8.84
CA LEU A 387 15.97 -8.77 8.31
C LEU A 387 16.32 -10.16 8.88
N VAL A 388 17.60 -10.46 9.05
CA VAL A 388 18.06 -11.77 9.55
C VAL A 388 17.45 -12.13 10.92
N PRO A 389 17.50 -11.28 11.96
CA PRO A 389 16.85 -11.55 13.24
C PRO A 389 15.34 -11.77 13.11
N ILE A 390 14.66 -11.03 12.23
CA ILE A 390 13.21 -11.16 11.98
C ILE A 390 12.89 -12.55 11.39
N ILE A 391 13.68 -13.00 10.41
CA ILE A 391 13.54 -14.34 9.84
C ILE A 391 13.80 -15.41 10.91
N ILE A 392 14.90 -15.29 11.67
CA ILE A 392 15.25 -16.23 12.74
C ILE A 392 14.13 -16.27 13.82
N GLN A 393 13.60 -15.11 14.22
CA GLN A 393 12.47 -15.04 15.15
C GLN A 393 11.26 -15.79 14.61
N SER A 394 10.94 -15.60 13.33
CA SER A 394 9.80 -16.27 12.67
C SER A 394 9.96 -17.79 12.67
N PHE A 395 11.15 -18.31 12.39
CA PHE A 395 11.47 -19.73 12.47
C PHE A 395 11.39 -20.30 13.89
N ARG A 396 11.94 -19.59 14.87
CA ARG A 396 11.98 -20.05 16.27
C ARG A 396 10.63 -20.01 16.96
N ALA A 397 9.78 -19.06 16.60
CA ALA A 397 8.49 -18.87 17.26
C ALA A 397 7.39 -19.79 16.72
N MET A 398 7.35 -20.06 15.43
CA MET A 398 6.28 -20.83 14.80
C MET A 398 6.11 -22.27 15.28
N PRO A 399 7.15 -23.07 15.49
CA PRO A 399 6.99 -24.41 16.06
C PRO A 399 6.32 -24.43 17.44
N ARG A 400 6.55 -23.40 18.25
CA ARG A 400 5.92 -23.26 19.59
C ARG A 400 4.43 -22.96 19.49
N PHE A 401 3.98 -22.31 18.41
CA PHE A 401 2.57 -22.02 18.15
C PHE A 401 1.84 -23.16 17.43
N THR A 402 2.55 -24.08 16.75
CA THR A 402 1.99 -25.23 16.06
C THR A 402 1.77 -26.45 16.97
N ARG A 403 2.60 -26.67 17.99
CA ARG A 403 2.58 -27.89 18.82
C ARG A 403 1.72 -27.84 20.05
N ALA A 404 1.31 -26.72 20.58
CA ALA A 404 0.66 -26.74 21.86
C ALA A 404 -0.51 -25.76 21.98
N LYS A 405 -1.64 -26.31 22.35
CA LYS A 405 -2.59 -25.67 23.28
C LYS A 405 -3.53 -24.61 22.72
N TRP A 406 -3.94 -24.71 21.46
CA TRP A 406 -5.12 -23.97 21.02
C TRP A 406 -6.37 -24.32 21.84
N LYS A 407 -6.53 -25.58 22.25
CA LYS A 407 -7.63 -26.00 23.15
C LYS A 407 -7.57 -25.34 24.55
N PHE A 408 -6.38 -25.02 25.07
CA PHE A 408 -6.25 -24.49 26.44
C PHE A 408 -6.38 -22.96 26.55
N LYS A 409 -5.93 -22.21 25.54
CA LYS A 409 -5.97 -20.74 25.59
C LYS A 409 -7.36 -20.18 25.26
N TYR A 410 -8.09 -20.83 24.36
CA TYR A 410 -9.49 -20.51 24.09
C TYR A 410 -10.36 -20.74 25.34
N LYS A 411 -10.11 -21.80 26.11
CA LYS A 411 -10.77 -22.05 27.42
C LYS A 411 -10.36 -20.97 28.44
N ARG A 412 -9.10 -20.52 28.51
CA ARG A 412 -8.66 -19.52 29.50
C ARG A 412 -9.17 -18.11 29.18
N ILE A 413 -9.23 -17.74 27.92
CA ILE A 413 -9.85 -16.49 27.48
C ILE A 413 -11.35 -16.56 27.74
N LYS A 414 -12.02 -17.67 27.43
CA LYS A 414 -13.43 -17.88 27.72
C LYS A 414 -13.71 -17.88 29.22
N ALA A 415 -12.88 -18.51 30.02
CA ALA A 415 -13.03 -18.56 31.49
C ALA A 415 -12.79 -17.20 32.18
N ARG A 416 -11.84 -16.39 31.67
CA ARG A 416 -11.61 -15.03 32.20
C ARG A 416 -12.73 -14.03 31.86
N TRP A 417 -13.58 -14.37 30.90
CA TRP A 417 -14.69 -13.53 30.46
C TRP A 417 -16.07 -14.04 30.83
N GLN A 418 -16.13 -15.23 31.47
CA GLN A 418 -17.40 -15.82 31.99
C GLN A 418 -17.67 -15.55 33.48
N ILE A 419 -16.77 -14.82 34.16
CA ILE A 419 -17.01 -14.43 35.57
C ILE A 419 -17.62 -13.04 35.54
N HIS A 420 -18.89 -12.94 35.42
CA HIS A 420 -19.96 -12.31 36.20
C HIS A 420 -21.24 -12.22 35.36
N PRO A 421 -22.27 -13.03 35.69
CA PRO A 421 -23.65 -12.71 35.38
C PRO A 421 -24.20 -11.93 36.59
N SER A 422 -24.47 -10.68 36.38
CA SER A 422 -25.50 -9.95 37.15
C SER A 422 -25.95 -8.78 36.34
#